data_84d8b6b0cbde182fc99569ac5295be4f
#
_entry.id   84d8b6b0cbde182fc99569ac5295be4f
#
_cell.length_a   1.000
_cell.length_b   1.000
_cell.length_c   1.000
_cell.angle_alpha   90.00
_cell.angle_beta   90.00
_cell.angle_gamma   90.00
#
_symmetry.space_group_name_H-M   'P 1'
#
loop_
_entity.id
_entity.type
_entity.pdbx_description
1 polymer ?
#
loop_
_entity_poly.entity_id
_entity_poly.type
_entity_poly.pdbx_seq_one_letter_code
_entity_poly.pdbx_strand_id
1 'polypeptide(L)'
;MKILLAILLSVNFLTSHPLTGQANMSVLVKNLQTGEVIDEYRSDKVVPPASVMKLLTTGAALEILGPGFRFPTLLEYTGTIENGVLKGDLYVRGSCDPTLGFKGKTAFLDQWVKAIKAAGIQRIEGAVIADMTMLDGEAQNPGWLCEDAGNYYAPGIFALNYYGNTMNIVLQSGAPGTVAKVIKTEPYVEDICFINRVRCGKITYDGAFVSGLPYSRERYLTGAVPSDLGTFGVKGDLPNPGLLLARHLTNRLRDGGMKVANEASYIADYNPLTPPRTELYTHYSEPLSEILKETNVNSNNLYAESLFRYLGTRYTLPGTIHNSQDLLQDYWRRRGVSVQNAIIKDGCGLAPQDAISAKTFVQLLTIMSSSPNKDAWMASLPVSGQTGTLKSLCAKTELEGRIHAKSGTIAGTKNFAGYIDMPNGETWVFAILINSAPGKARNIQTVIQQYLLGLIKEN
;
A
#
# COMPACT_ATOMS: atom_id res chain seq x y z
N MET A 1 37.79 -31.16 -6.08
CA MET A 1 36.84 -30.82 -7.15
C MET A 1 35.47 -30.38 -6.62
N LYS A 2 34.92 -30.98 -5.54
CA LYS A 2 33.67 -30.51 -4.93
C LYS A 2 33.75 -29.11 -4.26
N ILE A 3 34.86 -28.76 -3.61
CA ILE A 3 35.07 -27.46 -2.96
C ILE A 3 35.19 -26.31 -3.98
N LEU A 4 35.76 -26.56 -5.19
CA LEU A 4 35.84 -25.52 -6.23
C LEU A 4 34.50 -25.25 -6.94
N LEU A 5 33.56 -26.22 -6.91
CA LEU A 5 32.21 -26.04 -7.45
C LEU A 5 31.31 -25.27 -6.47
N ALA A 6 31.52 -25.43 -5.16
CA ALA A 6 30.81 -24.72 -4.10
C ALA A 6 31.02 -23.19 -4.16
N ILE A 7 32.21 -22.75 -4.55
CA ILE A 7 32.54 -21.31 -4.69
C ILE A 7 31.76 -20.63 -5.84
N LEU A 8 31.23 -21.38 -6.79
CA LEU A 8 30.52 -20.85 -7.97
C LEU A 8 29.03 -20.58 -7.74
N LEU A 9 28.45 -21.08 -6.63
CA LEU A 9 26.99 -21.03 -6.39
C LEU A 9 26.58 -20.20 -5.15
N SER A 10 27.54 -19.63 -4.43
CA SER A 10 27.37 -18.68 -3.33
C SER A 10 27.14 -17.26 -3.80
N VAL A 11 27.14 -16.27 -2.89
CA VAL A 11 27.11 -14.83 -3.20
C VAL A 11 28.16 -14.43 -4.25
N ASN A 12 29.24 -15.19 -4.45
CA ASN A 12 30.20 -14.99 -5.53
C ASN A 12 29.53 -15.08 -6.92
N PHE A 13 28.49 -15.88 -7.08
CA PHE A 13 27.69 -15.88 -8.32
C PHE A 13 27.04 -14.50 -8.56
N LEU A 14 26.44 -13.90 -7.53
CA LEU A 14 25.82 -12.56 -7.64
C LEU A 14 26.86 -11.48 -7.93
N THR A 15 28.04 -11.54 -7.27
CA THR A 15 29.09 -10.51 -7.40
C THR A 15 29.89 -10.63 -8.69
N SER A 16 29.93 -11.79 -9.31
CA SER A 16 30.61 -12.01 -10.60
C SER A 16 29.67 -11.91 -11.82
N HIS A 17 28.36 -11.95 -11.60
CA HIS A 17 27.40 -11.93 -12.70
C HIS A 17 27.33 -10.53 -13.37
N PRO A 18 27.32 -10.43 -14.72
CA PRO A 18 27.35 -9.15 -15.43
C PRO A 18 26.26 -8.15 -15.06
N LEU A 19 25.05 -8.63 -14.69
CA LEU A 19 23.94 -7.77 -14.31
C LEU A 19 24.01 -7.29 -12.86
N THR A 20 24.68 -8.02 -11.97
CA THR A 20 24.62 -7.74 -10.53
C THR A 20 25.98 -7.41 -9.92
N GLY A 21 27.08 -7.73 -10.59
CA GLY A 21 28.45 -7.56 -10.05
C GLY A 21 28.82 -6.10 -9.73
N GLN A 22 28.22 -5.13 -10.42
CA GLN A 22 28.40 -3.69 -10.13
C GLN A 22 27.24 -3.09 -9.32
N ALA A 23 26.25 -3.89 -8.94
CA ALA A 23 25.07 -3.42 -8.20
C ALA A 23 25.40 -3.12 -6.72
N ASN A 24 24.62 -2.25 -6.13
CA ASN A 24 24.60 -2.08 -4.68
C ASN A 24 23.80 -3.22 -4.06
N MET A 25 24.47 -4.10 -3.32
CA MET A 25 23.86 -5.30 -2.77
C MET A 25 24.01 -5.37 -1.25
N SER A 26 23.01 -5.97 -0.60
CA SER A 26 23.04 -6.42 0.79
C SER A 26 22.31 -7.77 0.85
N VAL A 27 23.00 -8.83 1.22
CA VAL A 27 22.48 -10.21 1.19
C VAL A 27 22.76 -10.90 2.52
N LEU A 28 21.79 -11.62 3.03
CA LEU A 28 21.93 -12.51 4.18
C LEU A 28 20.94 -13.67 4.07
N VAL A 29 21.48 -14.89 4.19
CA VAL A 29 20.70 -16.14 4.28
C VAL A 29 21.14 -16.89 5.53
N LYS A 30 20.19 -17.29 6.37
CA LYS A 30 20.45 -18.01 7.62
C LYS A 30 19.52 -19.19 7.77
N ASN A 31 20.02 -20.27 8.38
CA ASN A 31 19.17 -21.31 8.90
C ASN A 31 18.38 -20.75 10.10
N LEU A 32 17.06 -20.83 10.08
CA LEU A 32 16.18 -20.26 11.10
C LEU A 32 16.27 -21.01 12.43
N GLN A 33 16.50 -22.32 12.39
CA GLN A 33 16.56 -23.18 13.57
C GLN A 33 17.90 -23.06 14.30
N THR A 34 19.01 -23.12 13.56
CA THR A 34 20.38 -23.13 14.15
C THR A 34 20.97 -21.73 14.30
N GLY A 35 20.48 -20.77 13.53
CA GLY A 35 21.05 -19.43 13.42
C GLY A 35 22.33 -19.37 12.56
N GLU A 36 22.75 -20.49 11.96
CA GLU A 36 23.92 -20.57 11.09
C GLU A 36 23.76 -19.65 9.87
N VAL A 37 24.81 -18.94 9.51
CA VAL A 37 24.88 -18.13 8.28
C VAL A 37 25.21 -19.06 7.11
N ILE A 38 24.25 -19.20 6.21
CA ILE A 38 24.40 -20.01 4.99
C ILE A 38 25.17 -19.21 3.93
N ASP A 39 24.82 -17.93 3.77
CA ASP A 39 25.51 -17.04 2.85
C ASP A 39 25.33 -15.57 3.23
N GLU A 40 26.35 -14.74 2.97
CA GLU A 40 26.35 -13.34 3.39
C GLU A 40 27.18 -12.45 2.45
N TYR A 41 26.64 -11.27 2.13
CA TYR A 41 27.39 -10.21 1.47
C TYR A 41 26.94 -8.84 1.93
N ARG A 42 27.82 -8.11 2.60
CA ARG A 42 27.56 -6.75 3.12
C ARG A 42 26.19 -6.62 3.80
N SER A 43 25.86 -7.59 4.66
CA SER A 43 24.54 -7.73 5.25
C SER A 43 24.10 -6.52 6.09
N ASP A 44 25.04 -5.73 6.62
CA ASP A 44 24.79 -4.48 7.35
C ASP A 44 24.62 -3.26 6.44
N LYS A 45 24.94 -3.37 5.14
CA LYS A 45 24.84 -2.25 4.19
C LYS A 45 23.37 -1.92 3.96
N VAL A 46 23.00 -0.66 4.23
CA VAL A 46 21.67 -0.15 3.94
C VAL A 46 21.56 0.20 2.46
N VAL A 47 20.44 -0.19 1.85
CA VAL A 47 20.09 0.07 0.44
C VAL A 47 18.59 0.29 0.32
N PRO A 48 18.10 0.92 -0.75
CA PRO A 48 16.66 1.08 -0.97
C PRO A 48 15.91 -0.26 -0.95
N PRO A 49 14.97 -0.46 -0.01
CA PRO A 49 14.26 -1.74 0.12
C PRO A 49 13.15 -1.92 -0.92
N ALA A 50 12.71 -0.85 -1.55
CA ALA A 50 11.46 -0.82 -2.29
C ALA A 50 10.32 -1.47 -1.46
N SER A 51 9.36 -2.13 -2.06
CA SER A 51 8.21 -2.70 -1.34
C SER A 51 8.53 -3.78 -0.30
N VAL A 52 9.80 -4.20 -0.12
CA VAL A 52 10.20 -5.04 1.03
C VAL A 52 10.04 -4.26 2.34
N MET A 53 10.08 -2.90 2.31
CA MET A 53 9.73 -2.02 3.43
C MET A 53 8.43 -2.43 4.13
N LYS A 54 7.44 -2.91 3.37
CA LYS A 54 6.14 -3.34 3.89
C LYS A 54 6.23 -4.39 5.00
N LEU A 55 7.31 -5.17 5.04
CA LEU A 55 7.53 -6.14 6.13
C LEU A 55 7.71 -5.45 7.48
N LEU A 56 8.43 -4.31 7.53
CA LEU A 56 8.56 -3.53 8.78
C LEU A 56 7.19 -2.99 9.21
N THR A 57 6.43 -2.43 8.29
CA THR A 57 5.13 -1.83 8.57
C THR A 57 4.09 -2.87 8.98
N THR A 58 3.95 -3.94 8.19
CA THR A 58 2.94 -4.98 8.43
C THR A 58 3.26 -5.83 9.66
N GLY A 59 4.56 -6.10 9.90
CA GLY A 59 4.99 -6.80 11.11
C GLY A 59 4.69 -5.98 12.37
N ALA A 60 5.05 -4.69 12.40
CA ALA A 60 4.74 -3.82 13.53
C ALA A 60 3.22 -3.67 13.73
N ALA A 61 2.45 -3.49 12.65
CA ALA A 61 0.99 -3.39 12.75
C ALA A 61 0.37 -4.66 13.34
N LEU A 62 0.81 -5.83 12.88
CA LEU A 62 0.32 -7.12 13.36
C LEU A 62 0.62 -7.33 14.86
N GLU A 63 1.82 -6.99 15.29
CA GLU A 63 2.26 -7.17 16.67
C GLU A 63 1.63 -6.15 17.64
N ILE A 64 1.40 -4.92 17.18
CA ILE A 64 0.84 -3.84 18.03
C ILE A 64 -0.69 -3.94 18.13
N LEU A 65 -1.35 -4.30 17.03
CA LEU A 65 -2.81 -4.24 16.93
C LEU A 65 -3.47 -5.62 17.08
N GLY A 66 -2.76 -6.69 16.75
CA GLY A 66 -3.29 -8.05 16.67
C GLY A 66 -4.05 -8.35 15.37
N PRO A 67 -4.16 -9.64 14.97
CA PRO A 67 -4.74 -10.04 13.68
C PRO A 67 -6.23 -9.75 13.55
N GLY A 68 -6.95 -9.67 14.67
CA GLY A 68 -8.39 -9.39 14.73
C GLY A 68 -8.75 -7.90 14.74
N PHE A 69 -7.77 -6.99 14.79
CA PHE A 69 -8.03 -5.55 14.78
C PHE A 69 -8.83 -5.14 13.53
N ARG A 70 -9.73 -4.18 13.70
CA ARG A 70 -10.55 -3.60 12.62
C ARG A 70 -10.55 -2.09 12.75
N PHE A 71 -10.38 -1.37 11.65
CA PHE A 71 -10.47 0.09 11.62
C PHE A 71 -11.92 0.53 11.84
N PRO A 72 -12.23 1.39 12.82
CA PRO A 72 -13.57 1.96 12.98
C PRO A 72 -13.75 3.16 12.06
N THR A 73 -14.87 3.25 11.35
CA THR A 73 -15.36 4.48 10.71
C THR A 73 -16.64 4.89 11.40
N LEU A 74 -16.70 6.11 11.94
CA LEU A 74 -17.82 6.55 12.77
C LEU A 74 -18.78 7.44 11.99
N LEU A 75 -20.06 7.18 12.12
CA LEU A 75 -21.11 8.13 11.79
C LEU A 75 -21.47 8.89 13.06
N GLU A 76 -21.35 10.20 13.01
CA GLU A 76 -21.60 11.11 14.12
C GLU A 76 -22.46 12.29 13.66
N TYR A 77 -23.07 13.00 14.58
CA TYR A 77 -23.82 14.22 14.26
C TYR A 77 -23.61 15.31 15.29
N THR A 78 -23.82 16.55 14.88
CA THR A 78 -23.95 17.73 15.75
C THR A 78 -25.41 18.15 15.83
N GLY A 79 -25.75 18.97 16.85
CA GLY A 79 -27.11 19.49 17.03
C GLY A 79 -28.07 18.48 17.65
N THR A 80 -29.39 18.63 17.36
CA THR A 80 -30.46 17.82 17.94
C THR A 80 -31.30 17.13 16.85
N ILE A 81 -31.93 16.01 17.25
CA ILE A 81 -32.93 15.34 16.40
C ILE A 81 -34.32 15.66 16.97
N GLU A 82 -35.11 16.43 16.23
CA GLU A 82 -36.43 16.86 16.64
C GLU A 82 -37.45 16.55 15.53
N ASN A 83 -38.51 15.80 15.88
CA ASN A 83 -39.57 15.41 14.94
C ASN A 83 -39.04 14.81 13.61
N GLY A 84 -38.02 13.99 13.69
CA GLY A 84 -37.39 13.37 12.50
C GLY A 84 -36.42 14.27 11.75
N VAL A 85 -36.12 15.46 12.24
CA VAL A 85 -35.22 16.43 11.61
C VAL A 85 -33.92 16.52 12.43
N LEU A 86 -32.78 16.23 11.80
CA LEU A 86 -31.50 16.56 12.37
C LEU A 86 -31.20 18.05 12.09
N LYS A 87 -31.21 18.86 13.17
CA LYS A 87 -30.84 20.29 13.16
C LYS A 87 -29.31 20.42 13.35
N GLY A 88 -28.57 19.96 12.40
CA GLY A 88 -27.12 19.91 12.43
C GLY A 88 -26.56 19.14 11.25
N ASP A 89 -25.27 18.83 11.33
CA ASP A 89 -24.52 18.10 10.29
C ASP A 89 -24.35 16.63 10.68
N LEU A 90 -24.26 15.78 9.64
CA LEU A 90 -23.88 14.38 9.75
C LEU A 90 -22.40 14.24 9.37
N TYR A 91 -21.60 13.62 10.20
CA TYR A 91 -20.17 13.42 9.99
C TYR A 91 -19.85 11.95 9.69
N VAL A 92 -18.92 11.74 8.79
CA VAL A 92 -18.23 10.46 8.57
C VAL A 92 -16.80 10.65 9.01
N ARG A 93 -16.43 10.14 10.19
CA ARG A 93 -15.09 10.27 10.74
C ARG A 93 -14.26 9.04 10.44
N GLY A 94 -13.14 9.24 9.72
CA GLY A 94 -12.23 8.19 9.32
C GLY A 94 -11.19 7.82 10.36
N SER A 95 -10.63 6.62 10.18
CA SER A 95 -9.51 6.10 10.98
C SER A 95 -8.43 5.43 10.14
N CYS A 96 -8.20 5.92 8.93
CA CYS A 96 -7.26 5.35 7.96
C CYS A 96 -7.66 3.99 7.38
N ASP A 97 -8.92 3.55 7.50
CA ASP A 97 -9.40 2.31 6.89
C ASP A 97 -9.13 2.29 5.37
N PRO A 98 -8.28 1.38 4.82
CA PRO A 98 -8.02 1.32 3.39
C PRO A 98 -9.08 0.52 2.63
N THR A 99 -10.04 -0.11 3.33
CA THR A 99 -10.95 -1.10 2.73
C THR A 99 -12.26 -0.52 2.24
N LEU A 100 -12.63 0.70 2.67
CA LEU A 100 -13.90 1.33 2.30
C LEU A 100 -14.05 1.45 0.78
N GLY A 101 -15.07 0.79 0.24
CA GLY A 101 -15.37 0.83 -1.19
C GLY A 101 -14.29 0.22 -2.09
N PHE A 102 -13.30 -0.48 -1.56
CA PHE A 102 -12.24 -1.12 -2.35
C PHE A 102 -12.84 -2.07 -3.38
N LYS A 103 -12.35 -1.97 -4.62
CA LYS A 103 -12.91 -2.70 -5.78
C LYS A 103 -14.41 -2.46 -6.00
N GLY A 104 -14.92 -1.27 -5.66
CA GLY A 104 -16.31 -0.89 -5.89
C GLY A 104 -17.32 -1.50 -4.90
N LYS A 105 -16.87 -2.08 -3.78
CA LYS A 105 -17.75 -2.66 -2.75
C LYS A 105 -18.39 -1.58 -1.90
N THR A 106 -19.52 -1.02 -2.32
CA THR A 106 -20.21 0.11 -1.68
C THR A 106 -21.48 -0.25 -0.90
N ALA A 107 -21.81 -1.54 -0.76
CA ALA A 107 -23.00 -2.01 -0.07
C ALA A 107 -23.10 -1.57 1.43
N PHE A 108 -21.97 -1.25 2.05
CA PHE A 108 -21.94 -0.72 3.40
C PHE A 108 -22.68 0.62 3.53
N LEU A 109 -22.78 1.42 2.47
CA LEU A 109 -23.56 2.67 2.47
C LEU A 109 -25.03 2.42 2.72
N ASP A 110 -25.60 1.30 2.28
CA ASP A 110 -27.00 0.93 2.55
C ASP A 110 -27.21 0.62 4.04
N GLN A 111 -26.19 0.04 4.69
CA GLN A 111 -26.21 -0.19 6.14
C GLN A 111 -26.16 1.15 6.88
N TRP A 112 -25.34 2.09 6.43
CA TRP A 112 -25.26 3.42 7.02
C TRP A 112 -26.59 4.18 6.88
N VAL A 113 -27.23 4.14 5.70
CA VAL A 113 -28.57 4.73 5.50
C VAL A 113 -29.60 4.10 6.45
N LYS A 114 -29.57 2.78 6.64
CA LYS A 114 -30.45 2.09 7.61
C LYS A 114 -30.19 2.56 9.03
N ALA A 115 -28.94 2.70 9.45
CA ALA A 115 -28.57 3.17 10.79
C ALA A 115 -29.04 4.61 11.02
N ILE A 116 -28.87 5.50 10.03
CA ILE A 116 -29.34 6.90 10.10
C ILE A 116 -30.87 6.95 10.25
N LYS A 117 -31.60 6.16 9.46
CA LYS A 117 -33.07 6.06 9.56
C LYS A 117 -33.50 5.47 10.90
N ALA A 118 -32.80 4.46 11.43
CA ALA A 118 -33.10 3.83 12.71
C ALA A 118 -32.91 4.80 13.91
N ALA A 119 -32.01 5.79 13.78
CA ALA A 119 -31.86 6.89 14.73
C ALA A 119 -33.01 7.92 14.67
N GLY A 120 -34.00 7.70 13.84
CA GLY A 120 -35.16 8.57 13.69
C GLY A 120 -34.94 9.76 12.73
N ILE A 121 -33.83 9.81 11.99
CA ILE A 121 -33.54 10.92 11.07
C ILE A 121 -34.25 10.68 9.75
N GLN A 122 -35.13 11.62 9.37
CA GLN A 122 -35.85 11.62 8.09
C GLN A 122 -35.45 12.80 7.20
N ARG A 123 -34.83 13.83 7.80
CA ARG A 123 -34.32 15.03 7.12
C ARG A 123 -33.08 15.53 7.84
N ILE A 124 -32.12 16.04 7.10
CA ILE A 124 -30.88 16.68 7.58
C ILE A 124 -30.91 18.14 7.11
N GLU A 125 -30.84 19.10 8.06
CA GLU A 125 -30.80 20.54 7.74
C GLU A 125 -29.38 21.02 7.40
N GLY A 126 -28.36 20.28 7.83
CA GLY A 126 -26.98 20.51 7.49
C GLY A 126 -26.50 19.70 6.27
N ALA A 127 -25.21 19.36 6.29
CA ALA A 127 -24.50 18.59 5.28
C ALA A 127 -24.09 17.20 5.79
N VAL A 128 -23.64 16.34 4.86
CA VAL A 128 -22.79 15.19 5.16
C VAL A 128 -21.35 15.64 5.02
N ILE A 129 -20.57 15.53 6.10
CA ILE A 129 -19.21 16.04 6.20
C ILE A 129 -18.24 14.88 6.38
N ALA A 130 -17.25 14.75 5.46
CA ALA A 130 -16.14 13.84 5.62
C ALA A 130 -15.14 14.41 6.62
N ASP A 131 -14.91 13.74 7.74
CA ASP A 131 -13.91 14.15 8.72
C ASP A 131 -12.63 13.33 8.58
N MET A 132 -11.57 13.99 8.12
CA MET A 132 -10.25 13.41 7.91
C MET A 132 -9.21 13.93 8.91
N THR A 133 -9.65 14.58 10.00
CA THR A 133 -8.79 15.28 10.97
C THR A 133 -7.98 14.35 11.90
N MET A 134 -8.13 13.03 11.78
CA MET A 134 -7.28 12.06 12.49
C MET A 134 -5.82 12.14 12.05
N LEU A 135 -5.55 12.59 10.82
CA LEU A 135 -4.24 12.89 10.27
C LEU A 135 -4.04 14.40 10.14
N ASP A 136 -2.79 14.82 10.01
CA ASP A 136 -2.34 16.22 9.93
C ASP A 136 -2.67 16.97 8.63
N GLY A 137 -3.44 16.33 7.73
CA GLY A 137 -3.77 16.91 6.42
C GLY A 137 -2.72 16.68 5.34
N GLU A 138 -1.49 16.24 5.67
CA GLU A 138 -0.46 15.86 4.69
C GLU A 138 -0.81 14.53 4.01
N ALA A 139 -1.62 14.60 2.96
CA ALA A 139 -2.02 13.40 2.22
C ALA A 139 -0.92 12.85 1.31
N GLN A 140 -0.02 13.70 0.79
CA GLN A 140 1.14 13.30 -0.01
C GLN A 140 2.36 13.12 0.89
N ASN A 141 3.02 11.96 0.82
CA ASN A 141 4.28 11.78 1.54
C ASN A 141 5.38 12.64 0.89
N PRO A 142 6.04 13.56 1.63
CA PRO A 142 7.07 14.44 1.07
C PRO A 142 8.34 13.71 0.63
N GLY A 143 8.53 12.45 1.04
CA GLY A 143 9.62 11.58 0.59
C GLY A 143 9.38 10.97 -0.80
N TRP A 144 8.16 11.09 -1.37
CA TRP A 144 7.87 10.54 -2.70
C TRP A 144 8.29 11.50 -3.81
N LEU A 145 8.58 10.96 -4.98
CA LEU A 145 8.92 11.78 -6.14
C LEU A 145 7.67 12.56 -6.63
N CYS A 146 7.88 13.81 -7.04
CA CYS A 146 6.79 14.61 -7.62
C CYS A 146 6.17 13.96 -8.86
N GLU A 147 6.95 13.19 -9.62
CA GLU A 147 6.47 12.47 -10.80
C GLU A 147 5.52 11.31 -10.46
N ASP A 148 5.56 10.80 -9.22
CA ASP A 148 4.67 9.74 -8.75
C ASP A 148 3.30 10.30 -8.31
N ALA A 149 3.24 11.57 -7.90
CA ALA A 149 2.02 12.20 -7.42
C ALA A 149 0.92 12.22 -8.50
N GLY A 150 -0.25 11.68 -8.19
CA GLY A 150 -1.36 11.54 -9.12
C GLY A 150 -1.47 10.15 -9.76
N ASN A 151 -0.44 9.30 -9.67
CA ASN A 151 -0.50 7.93 -10.15
C ASN A 151 -1.19 7.00 -9.14
N TYR A 152 -1.83 5.96 -9.67
CA TYR A 152 -2.58 4.97 -8.89
C TYR A 152 -1.76 4.22 -7.84
N TYR A 153 -0.45 4.11 -8.01
CA TYR A 153 0.46 3.44 -7.06
C TYR A 153 1.00 4.37 -5.96
N ALA A 154 0.78 5.67 -6.11
CA ALA A 154 1.16 6.71 -5.15
C ALA A 154 -0.03 7.62 -4.79
N PRO A 155 -1.20 7.05 -4.47
CA PRO A 155 -2.36 7.87 -4.13
C PRO A 155 -2.13 8.57 -2.80
N GLY A 156 -2.72 9.75 -2.64
CA GLY A 156 -2.76 10.42 -1.34
C GLY A 156 -3.34 9.52 -0.25
N ILE A 157 -2.87 9.71 1.00
CA ILE A 157 -3.30 8.94 2.17
C ILE A 157 -4.16 9.83 3.06
N PHE A 158 -5.34 9.36 3.38
CA PHE A 158 -6.32 10.14 4.15
C PHE A 158 -6.82 9.33 5.35
N ALA A 159 -7.35 10.01 6.35
CA ALA A 159 -8.07 9.32 7.41
C ALA A 159 -9.34 8.63 6.89
N LEU A 160 -9.96 9.17 5.82
CA LEU A 160 -11.02 8.53 5.05
C LEU A 160 -10.51 8.15 3.65
N ASN A 161 -10.08 6.92 3.48
CA ASN A 161 -9.80 6.34 2.16
C ASN A 161 -11.08 5.77 1.57
N TYR A 162 -11.22 5.81 0.24
CA TYR A 162 -12.39 5.29 -0.46
C TYR A 162 -12.05 4.89 -1.89
N TYR A 163 -12.60 3.77 -2.38
CA TYR A 163 -12.29 3.21 -3.71
C TYR A 163 -10.80 2.90 -3.94
N GLY A 164 -10.06 2.62 -2.85
CA GLY A 164 -8.61 2.44 -2.93
C GLY A 164 -7.87 3.72 -3.29
N ASN A 165 -8.49 4.89 -3.09
CA ASN A 165 -8.02 6.23 -3.46
C ASN A 165 -7.62 6.33 -4.94
N THR A 166 -8.26 5.54 -5.82
CA THR A 166 -7.97 5.50 -7.25
C THR A 166 -9.23 5.59 -8.09
N MET A 167 -9.08 6.09 -9.31
CA MET A 167 -10.11 6.10 -10.34
C MET A 167 -9.55 5.52 -11.63
N ASN A 168 -10.45 4.94 -12.43
CA ASN A 168 -10.18 4.59 -13.81
C ASN A 168 -10.66 5.74 -14.70
N ILE A 169 -9.74 6.34 -15.47
CA ILE A 169 -10.02 7.41 -16.44
C ILE A 169 -10.24 6.74 -17.79
N VAL A 170 -11.47 6.71 -18.26
CA VAL A 170 -11.83 6.09 -19.52
C VAL A 170 -11.56 7.06 -20.66
N LEU A 171 -10.63 6.68 -21.54
CA LEU A 171 -10.24 7.43 -22.73
C LEU A 171 -10.86 6.77 -23.97
N GLN A 172 -11.31 7.57 -24.92
CA GLN A 172 -11.61 7.10 -26.28
C GLN A 172 -10.31 7.18 -27.10
N SER A 173 -9.86 6.01 -27.52
CA SER A 173 -8.71 5.87 -28.41
C SER A 173 -9.13 6.13 -29.86
N GLY A 174 -8.29 6.87 -30.57
CA GLY A 174 -8.47 7.18 -32.00
C GLY A 174 -7.28 6.70 -32.82
N ALA A 175 -7.17 7.25 -34.05
CA ALA A 175 -6.07 6.95 -34.97
C ALA A 175 -4.68 7.32 -34.35
N PRO A 176 -3.60 6.66 -34.79
CA PRO A 176 -2.24 6.96 -34.33
C PRO A 176 -1.90 8.45 -34.47
N GLY A 177 -1.32 9.04 -33.43
CA GLY A 177 -0.91 10.44 -33.38
C GLY A 177 -1.99 11.41 -32.90
N THR A 178 -3.28 11.00 -32.84
CA THR A 178 -4.35 11.83 -32.30
C THR A 178 -4.31 11.90 -30.77
N VAL A 179 -4.93 12.91 -30.17
CA VAL A 179 -5.12 13.00 -28.71
C VAL A 179 -6.31 12.14 -28.33
N ALA A 180 -6.14 11.22 -27.38
CA ALA A 180 -7.23 10.42 -26.82
C ALA A 180 -8.21 11.32 -26.05
N LYS A 181 -9.54 11.11 -26.19
CA LYS A 181 -10.54 11.94 -25.52
C LYS A 181 -10.94 11.33 -24.17
N VAL A 182 -10.92 12.12 -23.09
CA VAL A 182 -11.49 11.70 -21.81
C VAL A 182 -13.02 11.61 -21.93
N ILE A 183 -13.59 10.44 -21.58
CA ILE A 183 -15.03 10.17 -21.65
C ILE A 183 -15.68 10.27 -20.28
N LYS A 184 -15.10 9.61 -19.28
CA LYS A 184 -15.63 9.55 -17.91
C LYS A 184 -14.56 9.06 -16.94
N THR A 185 -14.87 9.14 -15.64
CA THR A 185 -14.13 8.45 -14.58
C THR A 185 -15.00 7.37 -13.92
N GLU A 186 -14.35 6.34 -13.36
CA GLU A 186 -15.00 5.27 -12.60
C GLU A 186 -14.21 5.06 -11.28
N PRO A 187 -14.75 5.43 -10.10
CA PRO A 187 -16.08 6.07 -9.91
C PRO A 187 -16.17 7.44 -10.60
N TYR A 188 -17.41 7.91 -10.81
CA TYR A 188 -17.64 9.26 -11.30
C TYR A 188 -17.15 10.29 -10.27
N VAL A 189 -16.29 11.21 -10.69
CA VAL A 189 -15.75 12.28 -9.84
C VAL A 189 -16.22 13.61 -10.38
N GLU A 190 -17.05 14.30 -9.61
CA GLU A 190 -17.50 15.66 -9.96
C GLU A 190 -16.34 16.65 -9.91
N ASP A 191 -16.46 17.70 -10.73
CA ASP A 191 -15.56 18.86 -10.74
C ASP A 191 -14.08 18.56 -11.01
N ILE A 192 -13.74 17.37 -11.51
CA ILE A 192 -12.37 17.06 -11.92
C ILE A 192 -12.07 17.71 -13.28
N CYS A 193 -10.93 18.39 -13.37
CA CYS A 193 -10.45 19.02 -14.60
C CYS A 193 -9.26 18.23 -15.17
N PHE A 194 -9.37 17.76 -16.41
CA PHE A 194 -8.29 17.06 -17.09
C PHE A 194 -7.56 17.96 -18.08
N ILE A 195 -6.27 18.17 -17.86
CA ILE A 195 -5.34 18.78 -18.82
C ILE A 195 -4.71 17.64 -19.60
N ASN A 196 -5.40 17.20 -20.67
CA ASN A 196 -5.10 15.96 -21.36
C ASN A 196 -4.20 16.17 -22.59
N ARG A 197 -3.06 15.48 -22.61
CA ARG A 197 -2.08 15.43 -23.70
C ARG A 197 -1.74 13.98 -24.12
N VAL A 198 -2.52 13.00 -23.68
CA VAL A 198 -2.30 11.58 -24.03
C VAL A 198 -2.54 11.36 -25.50
N ARG A 199 -1.58 10.76 -26.19
CA ARG A 199 -1.67 10.46 -27.62
C ARG A 199 -1.95 8.97 -27.86
N CYS A 200 -2.68 8.69 -28.92
CA CYS A 200 -2.87 7.35 -29.44
C CYS A 200 -1.63 6.92 -30.19
N GLY A 201 -1.03 5.79 -29.84
CA GLY A 201 0.22 5.28 -30.39
C GLY A 201 0.15 3.81 -30.81
N LYS A 202 1.13 3.37 -31.61
CA LYS A 202 1.31 1.95 -31.98
C LYS A 202 2.01 1.18 -30.84
N ILE A 203 1.40 1.18 -29.65
CA ILE A 203 1.85 0.46 -28.45
C ILE A 203 0.76 -0.51 -28.01
N THR A 204 1.10 -1.49 -27.17
CA THR A 204 0.18 -2.53 -26.68
C THR A 204 -0.01 -2.48 -25.14
N TYR A 205 0.47 -1.43 -24.51
CA TYR A 205 0.47 -1.27 -23.05
C TYR A 205 -0.01 0.14 -22.67
N ASP A 206 -0.32 0.32 -21.38
CA ASP A 206 -0.57 1.63 -20.80
C ASP A 206 0.77 2.36 -20.61
N GLY A 207 1.00 3.38 -21.44
CA GLY A 207 2.13 4.30 -21.36
C GLY A 207 1.70 5.70 -20.94
N ALA A 208 0.50 5.86 -20.40
CA ALA A 208 0.00 7.13 -19.88
C ALA A 208 0.46 7.35 -18.43
N PHE A 209 0.66 8.62 -18.09
CA PHE A 209 0.96 9.08 -16.74
C PHE A 209 -0.12 10.07 -16.30
N VAL A 210 -0.53 9.93 -15.04
CA VAL A 210 -1.47 10.85 -14.38
C VAL A 210 -0.70 11.61 -13.32
N SER A 211 -0.72 12.94 -13.37
CA SER A 211 -0.08 13.77 -12.36
C SER A 211 -1.08 14.73 -11.73
N GLY A 212 -0.95 14.97 -10.44
CA GLY A 212 -1.80 15.88 -9.69
C GLY A 212 -1.57 15.76 -8.19
N LEU A 213 -1.97 16.75 -7.43
CA LEU A 213 -1.81 16.77 -5.98
C LEU A 213 -3.12 16.40 -5.27
N PRO A 214 -3.06 15.83 -4.08
CA PRO A 214 -4.22 15.69 -3.21
C PRO A 214 -4.97 17.01 -3.04
N TYR A 215 -6.29 16.94 -2.92
CA TYR A 215 -7.23 18.06 -2.85
C TYR A 215 -7.33 18.95 -4.11
N SER A 216 -6.38 18.85 -5.06
CA SER A 216 -6.49 19.58 -6.33
C SER A 216 -7.50 18.93 -7.26
N ARG A 217 -8.30 19.73 -7.94
CA ARG A 217 -9.23 19.25 -8.98
C ARG A 217 -8.54 18.97 -10.31
N GLU A 218 -7.32 19.44 -10.51
CA GLU A 218 -6.59 19.27 -11.75
C GLU A 218 -5.84 17.95 -11.80
N ARG A 219 -5.93 17.26 -12.95
CA ARG A 219 -5.12 16.08 -13.29
C ARG A 219 -4.53 16.26 -14.67
N TYR A 220 -3.22 16.18 -14.75
CA TYR A 220 -2.47 16.24 -16.00
C TYR A 220 -2.29 14.83 -16.54
N LEU A 221 -2.71 14.60 -17.78
CA LEU A 221 -2.59 13.33 -18.46
C LEU A 221 -1.57 13.47 -19.58
N THR A 222 -0.50 12.65 -19.55
CA THR A 222 0.60 12.66 -20.53
C THR A 222 0.92 11.25 -21.01
N GLY A 223 1.83 11.12 -21.99
CA GLY A 223 2.25 9.83 -22.51
C GLY A 223 1.37 9.31 -23.65
N ALA A 224 1.21 7.99 -23.74
CA ALA A 224 0.50 7.37 -24.83
C ALA A 224 -0.35 6.17 -24.41
N VAL A 225 -1.42 5.92 -25.17
CA VAL A 225 -2.28 4.72 -25.07
C VAL A 225 -2.35 4.04 -26.44
N PRO A 226 -2.71 2.74 -26.50
CA PRO A 226 -2.90 2.05 -27.78
C PRO A 226 -3.91 2.76 -28.68
N SER A 227 -3.62 2.83 -29.98
CA SER A 227 -4.55 3.39 -30.99
C SER A 227 -5.63 2.39 -31.39
N ASP A 228 -6.74 2.91 -31.91
CA ASP A 228 -7.82 2.16 -32.57
C ASP A 228 -8.48 1.05 -31.70
N LEU A 229 -8.45 1.17 -30.36
CA LEU A 229 -9.05 0.20 -29.43
C LEU A 229 -10.48 0.58 -28.97
N GLY A 230 -11.10 1.65 -29.50
CA GLY A 230 -12.37 2.16 -28.98
C GLY A 230 -12.18 2.86 -27.63
N THR A 231 -12.30 2.17 -26.51
CA THR A 231 -12.05 2.74 -25.17
C THR A 231 -10.85 2.09 -24.50
N PHE A 232 -10.11 2.89 -23.73
CA PHE A 232 -8.95 2.45 -22.94
C PHE A 232 -8.98 3.08 -21.55
N GLY A 233 -8.71 2.28 -20.51
CA GLY A 233 -8.70 2.74 -19.12
C GLY A 233 -7.29 3.07 -18.65
N VAL A 234 -7.11 4.27 -18.10
CA VAL A 234 -5.89 4.72 -17.43
C VAL A 234 -6.17 4.92 -15.96
N LYS A 235 -5.32 4.39 -15.07
CA LYS A 235 -5.52 4.53 -13.64
C LYS A 235 -4.82 5.77 -13.10
N GLY A 236 -5.56 6.59 -12.33
CA GLY A 236 -5.04 7.72 -11.57
C GLY A 236 -5.52 7.69 -10.12
N ASP A 237 -4.99 8.59 -9.30
CA ASP A 237 -5.45 8.78 -7.93
C ASP A 237 -6.78 9.55 -7.86
N LEU A 238 -7.49 9.38 -6.74
CA LEU A 238 -8.63 10.22 -6.37
C LEU A 238 -8.13 11.47 -5.64
N PRO A 239 -8.51 12.69 -6.08
CA PRO A 239 -8.09 13.93 -5.42
C PRO A 239 -8.49 14.03 -3.97
N ASN A 240 -9.71 13.61 -3.65
CA ASN A 240 -10.30 13.68 -2.31
C ASN A 240 -11.29 12.53 -2.12
N PRO A 241 -10.82 11.35 -1.66
CA PRO A 241 -11.68 10.19 -1.47
C PRO A 241 -12.72 10.40 -0.36
N GLY A 242 -12.41 11.17 0.69
CA GLY A 242 -13.37 11.49 1.75
C GLY A 242 -14.55 12.31 1.23
N LEU A 243 -14.32 13.35 0.44
CA LEU A 243 -15.40 14.12 -0.18
C LEU A 243 -16.26 13.26 -1.12
N LEU A 244 -15.62 12.36 -1.90
CA LEU A 244 -16.35 11.44 -2.76
C LEU A 244 -17.26 10.51 -1.94
N LEU A 245 -16.77 9.98 -0.80
CA LEU A 245 -17.56 9.16 0.11
C LEU A 245 -18.76 9.93 0.68
N ALA A 246 -18.55 11.17 1.13
CA ALA A 246 -19.62 12.02 1.65
C ALA A 246 -20.68 12.32 0.58
N ARG A 247 -20.28 12.60 -0.67
CA ARG A 247 -21.19 12.78 -1.82
C ARG A 247 -21.98 11.50 -2.11
N HIS A 248 -21.33 10.35 -2.14
CA HIS A 248 -21.99 9.06 -2.36
C HIS A 248 -23.01 8.74 -1.25
N LEU A 249 -22.68 9.03 0.01
CA LEU A 249 -23.64 8.87 1.11
C LEU A 249 -24.81 9.86 0.98
N THR A 250 -24.54 11.14 0.66
CA THR A 250 -25.56 12.15 0.42
C THR A 250 -26.52 11.72 -0.68
N ASN A 251 -26.02 11.26 -1.81
CA ASN A 251 -26.83 10.79 -2.92
C ASN A 251 -27.65 9.56 -2.51
N ARG A 252 -27.05 8.60 -1.79
CA ARG A 252 -27.76 7.42 -1.32
C ARG A 252 -28.89 7.76 -0.34
N LEU A 253 -28.71 8.78 0.52
CA LEU A 253 -29.75 9.29 1.40
C LEU A 253 -30.88 9.95 0.59
N ARG A 254 -30.55 10.81 -0.38
CA ARG A 254 -31.51 11.49 -1.27
C ARG A 254 -32.29 10.49 -2.12
N ASP A 255 -31.65 9.49 -2.71
CA ASP A 255 -32.28 8.40 -3.47
C ASP A 255 -33.22 7.56 -2.58
N GLY A 256 -32.90 7.42 -1.30
CA GLY A 256 -33.71 6.79 -0.28
C GLY A 256 -34.87 7.66 0.27
N GLY A 257 -35.12 8.84 -0.36
CA GLY A 257 -36.21 9.77 -0.03
C GLY A 257 -35.89 10.73 1.11
N MET A 258 -34.67 10.75 1.67
CA MET A 258 -34.27 11.68 2.73
C MET A 258 -33.85 13.04 2.13
N LYS A 259 -34.34 14.14 2.70
CA LYS A 259 -33.88 15.47 2.30
C LYS A 259 -32.59 15.81 3.06
N VAL A 260 -31.52 16.14 2.32
CA VAL A 260 -30.27 16.70 2.85
C VAL A 260 -30.15 18.11 2.27
N ALA A 261 -30.14 19.14 3.12
CA ALA A 261 -30.29 20.53 2.68
C ALA A 261 -29.03 21.07 1.98
N ASN A 262 -27.85 20.75 2.49
CA ASN A 262 -26.60 21.26 1.99
C ASN A 262 -25.83 20.21 1.19
N GLU A 263 -24.90 20.65 0.33
CA GLU A 263 -24.01 19.75 -0.39
C GLU A 263 -22.96 19.15 0.54
N ALA A 264 -22.48 17.95 0.17
CA ALA A 264 -21.44 17.27 0.91
C ALA A 264 -20.13 18.08 0.95
N SER A 265 -19.46 18.05 2.09
CA SER A 265 -18.20 18.76 2.30
C SER A 265 -17.19 17.89 3.05
N TYR A 266 -16.02 18.44 3.37
CA TYR A 266 -14.99 17.77 4.16
C TYR A 266 -14.25 18.74 5.08
N ILE A 267 -13.63 18.17 6.13
CA ILE A 267 -12.66 18.82 6.99
C ILE A 267 -11.39 17.95 7.03
N ALA A 268 -10.24 18.56 6.86
CA ALA A 268 -8.93 17.90 6.90
C ALA A 268 -8.03 18.47 8.00
N ASP A 269 -8.22 19.73 8.36
CA ASP A 269 -7.43 20.40 9.38
C ASP A 269 -8.03 20.14 10.77
N TYR A 270 -7.19 19.64 11.67
CA TYR A 270 -7.58 19.43 13.06
C TYR A 270 -7.88 20.76 13.77
N ASN A 271 -9.06 20.83 14.39
CA ASN A 271 -9.44 21.98 15.20
C ASN A 271 -9.86 21.49 16.61
N PRO A 272 -9.11 21.82 17.67
CA PRO A 272 -9.45 21.42 19.04
C PRO A 272 -10.74 22.03 19.56
N LEU A 273 -11.26 23.10 18.92
CA LEU A 273 -12.52 23.77 19.28
C LEU A 273 -13.73 23.15 18.54
N THR A 274 -13.59 21.99 17.91
CA THR A 274 -14.70 21.29 17.26
C THR A 274 -15.81 20.99 18.27
N PRO A 275 -17.08 21.32 17.96
CA PRO A 275 -18.21 20.99 18.85
C PRO A 275 -18.28 19.50 19.15
N PRO A 276 -18.76 19.12 20.36
CA PRO A 276 -18.96 17.71 20.68
C PRO A 276 -19.98 17.10 19.72
N ARG A 277 -19.73 15.84 19.34
CA ARG A 277 -20.58 15.07 18.44
C ARG A 277 -21.18 13.89 19.16
N THR A 278 -22.34 13.48 18.71
CA THR A 278 -23.00 12.26 19.17
C THR A 278 -22.75 11.14 18.18
N GLU A 279 -22.20 10.01 18.65
CA GLU A 279 -22.03 8.81 17.82
C GLU A 279 -23.40 8.22 17.50
N LEU A 280 -23.58 7.85 16.23
CA LEU A 280 -24.79 7.24 15.70
C LEU A 280 -24.55 5.78 15.31
N TYR A 281 -23.42 5.49 14.70
CA TYR A 281 -23.08 4.16 14.20
C TYR A 281 -21.58 4.02 14.01
N THR A 282 -21.03 2.84 14.29
CA THR A 282 -19.65 2.49 13.99
C THR A 282 -19.60 1.37 12.94
N HIS A 283 -18.96 1.66 11.81
CA HIS A 283 -18.60 0.68 10.81
C HIS A 283 -17.21 0.14 11.08
N TYR A 284 -17.00 -1.16 10.90
CA TYR A 284 -15.69 -1.80 11.06
C TYR A 284 -15.19 -2.39 9.74
N SER A 285 -13.91 -2.20 9.48
CA SER A 285 -13.22 -2.80 8.34
C SER A 285 -13.20 -4.33 8.39
N GLU A 286 -12.68 -4.95 7.33
CA GLU A 286 -12.17 -6.33 7.40
C GLU A 286 -11.10 -6.44 8.49
N PRO A 287 -10.85 -7.65 9.07
CA PRO A 287 -9.82 -7.82 10.09
C PRO A 287 -8.42 -7.55 9.53
N LEU A 288 -7.51 -7.12 10.39
CA LEU A 288 -6.13 -6.80 10.02
C LEU A 288 -5.44 -7.94 9.26
N SER A 289 -5.71 -9.19 9.62
CA SER A 289 -5.18 -10.36 8.88
C SER A 289 -5.49 -10.33 7.39
N GLU A 290 -6.69 -9.91 6.98
CA GLU A 290 -7.06 -9.78 5.56
C GLU A 290 -6.44 -8.52 4.92
N ILE A 291 -6.33 -7.43 5.68
CA ILE A 291 -5.64 -6.21 5.25
C ILE A 291 -4.16 -6.50 4.98
N LEU A 292 -3.50 -7.30 5.83
CA LEU A 292 -2.12 -7.71 5.62
C LEU A 292 -1.93 -8.56 4.37
N LYS A 293 -2.88 -9.46 4.06
CA LYS A 293 -2.84 -10.24 2.81
C LYS A 293 -2.86 -9.33 1.59
N GLU A 294 -3.81 -8.39 1.51
CA GLU A 294 -3.85 -7.43 0.41
C GLU A 294 -2.56 -6.62 0.32
N THR A 295 -2.01 -6.20 1.49
CA THR A 295 -0.78 -5.42 1.57
C THR A 295 0.43 -6.17 1.04
N ASN A 296 0.66 -7.41 1.47
CA ASN A 296 1.89 -8.15 1.18
C ASN A 296 1.79 -8.95 -0.11
N VAL A 297 0.67 -9.67 -0.37
CA VAL A 297 0.48 -10.49 -1.58
C VAL A 297 0.42 -9.63 -2.83
N ASN A 298 -0.36 -8.54 -2.80
CA ASN A 298 -0.55 -7.65 -3.94
C ASN A 298 0.38 -6.43 -3.92
N SER A 299 1.18 -6.28 -2.86
CA SER A 299 2.10 -5.14 -2.67
C SER A 299 1.37 -3.78 -2.69
N ASN A 300 0.18 -3.71 -2.09
CA ASN A 300 -0.66 -2.53 -2.12
C ASN A 300 -0.06 -1.40 -1.28
N ASN A 301 0.27 -0.27 -1.93
CA ASN A 301 0.92 0.87 -1.27
C ASN A 301 -0.05 1.61 -0.35
N LEU A 302 -1.29 1.85 -0.79
CA LEU A 302 -2.31 2.51 0.04
C LEU A 302 -2.50 1.78 1.37
N TYR A 303 -2.62 0.45 1.32
CA TYR A 303 -2.83 -0.37 2.52
C TYR A 303 -1.65 -0.28 3.48
N ALA A 304 -0.41 -0.34 2.95
CA ALA A 304 0.79 -0.19 3.76
C ALA A 304 0.89 1.20 4.41
N GLU A 305 0.64 2.25 3.64
CA GLU A 305 0.68 3.62 4.13
C GLU A 305 -0.45 3.92 5.14
N SER A 306 -1.65 3.37 4.92
CA SER A 306 -2.74 3.48 5.89
C SER A 306 -2.38 2.88 7.24
N LEU A 307 -1.76 1.69 7.24
CA LEU A 307 -1.22 1.07 8.46
C LEU A 307 -0.14 1.94 9.09
N PHE A 308 0.82 2.41 8.30
CA PHE A 308 1.91 3.25 8.75
C PHE A 308 1.41 4.55 9.40
N ARG A 309 0.50 5.28 8.73
CA ARG A 309 -0.08 6.52 9.24
C ARG A 309 -0.94 6.28 10.49
N TYR A 310 -1.71 5.19 10.52
CA TYR A 310 -2.49 4.82 11.70
C TYR A 310 -1.61 4.52 12.91
N LEU A 311 -0.50 3.83 12.72
CA LEU A 311 0.45 3.57 13.82
C LEU A 311 0.96 4.88 14.43
N GLY A 312 1.26 5.89 13.62
CA GLY A 312 1.71 7.21 14.10
C GLY A 312 0.71 7.91 15.02
N THR A 313 -0.59 7.63 14.88
CA THR A 313 -1.64 8.21 15.76
C THR A 313 -1.54 7.71 17.21
N ARG A 314 -0.74 6.67 17.47
CA ARG A 314 -0.47 6.18 18.84
C ARG A 314 0.40 7.13 19.65
N TYR A 315 1.14 8.03 19.01
CA TYR A 315 1.95 9.02 19.69
C TYR A 315 1.18 10.32 19.94
N THR A 316 0.50 10.83 18.92
CA THR A 316 -0.29 12.06 19.01
C THR A 316 -1.47 12.03 18.05
N LEU A 317 -2.47 12.89 18.30
CA LEU A 317 -3.51 13.26 17.38
C LEU A 317 -3.40 14.77 17.10
N PRO A 318 -3.44 15.18 15.83
CA PRO A 318 -3.47 14.36 14.62
C PRO A 318 -2.17 13.58 14.43
N GLY A 319 -2.26 12.42 13.75
CA GLY A 319 -1.11 11.60 13.39
C GLY A 319 -0.31 12.23 12.27
N THR A 320 1.02 12.30 12.44
CA THR A 320 1.96 12.84 11.44
C THR A 320 2.77 11.73 10.78
N ILE A 321 3.39 12.01 9.63
CA ILE A 321 4.34 11.09 8.99
C ILE A 321 5.55 10.87 9.92
N HIS A 322 6.04 11.93 10.57
CA HIS A 322 7.16 11.86 11.50
C HIS A 322 6.89 10.90 12.66
N ASN A 323 5.72 11.02 13.30
CA ASN A 323 5.34 10.10 14.38
C ASN A 323 5.24 8.64 13.91
N SER A 324 4.85 8.42 12.66
CA SER A 324 4.81 7.08 12.06
C SER A 324 6.21 6.51 11.85
N GLN A 325 7.15 7.34 11.41
CA GLN A 325 8.57 6.97 11.26
C GLN A 325 9.19 6.63 12.61
N ASP A 326 9.00 7.48 13.61
CA ASP A 326 9.54 7.29 14.96
C ASP A 326 8.96 6.03 15.61
N LEU A 327 7.64 5.82 15.53
CA LEU A 327 7.02 4.64 16.10
C LEU A 327 7.58 3.37 15.46
N LEU A 328 7.70 3.32 14.14
CA LEU A 328 8.16 2.13 13.44
C LEU A 328 9.62 1.80 13.78
N GLN A 329 10.48 2.84 13.82
CA GLN A 329 11.88 2.69 14.21
C GLN A 329 12.04 2.28 15.68
N ASP A 330 11.33 2.95 16.59
CA ASP A 330 11.35 2.66 18.02
C ASP A 330 10.83 1.26 18.33
N TYR A 331 9.74 0.85 17.68
CA TYR A 331 9.17 -0.47 17.88
C TYR A 331 10.20 -1.56 17.57
N TRP A 332 10.81 -1.55 16.38
CA TRP A 332 11.76 -2.56 15.97
C TRP A 332 13.06 -2.51 16.76
N ARG A 333 13.53 -1.31 17.11
CA ARG A 333 14.71 -1.15 18.00
C ARG A 333 14.49 -1.81 19.35
N ARG A 334 13.32 -1.62 19.98
CA ARG A 334 12.97 -2.25 21.27
C ARG A 334 12.85 -3.77 21.18
N ARG A 335 12.56 -4.28 20.01
CA ARG A 335 12.52 -5.73 19.73
C ARG A 335 13.90 -6.32 19.37
N GLY A 336 14.96 -5.52 19.40
CA GLY A 336 16.33 -5.96 19.11
C GLY A 336 16.70 -5.99 17.63
N VAL A 337 15.88 -5.40 16.75
CA VAL A 337 16.20 -5.28 15.33
C VAL A 337 17.15 -4.10 15.11
N SER A 338 18.20 -4.31 14.32
CA SER A 338 19.22 -3.30 13.98
C SER A 338 18.66 -2.28 13.00
N VAL A 339 17.99 -1.25 13.51
CA VAL A 339 17.40 -0.14 12.70
C VAL A 339 18.12 1.20 12.89
N GLN A 340 19.22 1.26 13.66
CA GLN A 340 19.94 2.50 13.96
C GLN A 340 20.50 3.22 12.71
N ASN A 341 20.83 2.48 11.66
CA ASN A 341 21.29 3.01 10.38
C ASN A 341 20.19 3.01 9.31
N ALA A 342 18.98 2.58 9.66
CA ALA A 342 17.85 2.57 8.76
C ALA A 342 17.34 3.99 8.51
N ILE A 343 16.96 4.27 7.26
CA ILE A 343 16.21 5.48 6.88
C ILE A 343 14.83 5.00 6.48
N ILE A 344 13.82 5.45 7.21
CA ILE A 344 12.41 5.12 7.00
C ILE A 344 11.69 6.43 6.67
N LYS A 345 11.25 6.61 5.43
CA LYS A 345 10.50 7.78 4.98
C LYS A 345 9.02 7.49 4.80
N ASP A 346 8.69 6.25 4.48
CA ASP A 346 7.31 5.80 4.29
C ASP A 346 7.10 4.38 4.81
N GLY A 347 5.87 3.89 4.74
CA GLY A 347 5.52 2.53 5.15
C GLY A 347 5.50 1.52 4.00
N CYS A 348 5.62 1.96 2.75
CA CYS A 348 5.43 1.12 1.57
C CYS A 348 6.71 0.87 0.74
N GLY A 349 7.75 1.70 0.92
CA GLY A 349 9.01 1.62 0.19
C GLY A 349 8.96 2.27 -1.19
N LEU A 350 8.15 3.30 -1.37
CA LEU A 350 8.11 4.11 -2.59
C LEU A 350 9.13 5.25 -2.53
N ALA A 351 9.44 5.76 -1.32
CA ALA A 351 10.41 6.82 -1.12
C ALA A 351 11.82 6.35 -1.51
N PRO A 352 12.49 7.00 -2.48
CA PRO A 352 13.83 6.58 -2.91
C PRO A 352 14.91 6.76 -1.84
N GLN A 353 14.64 7.56 -0.80
CA GLN A 353 15.55 7.76 0.33
C GLN A 353 15.47 6.65 1.39
N ASP A 354 14.49 5.77 1.33
CA ASP A 354 14.44 4.62 2.23
C ASP A 354 15.73 3.81 2.09
N ALA A 355 16.27 3.38 3.23
CA ALA A 355 17.50 2.59 3.23
C ALA A 355 17.50 1.60 4.41
N ILE A 356 17.48 0.31 4.09
CA ILE A 356 17.40 -0.79 5.06
C ILE A 356 18.43 -1.86 4.68
N SER A 357 19.00 -2.57 5.67
CA SER A 357 19.96 -3.64 5.43
C SER A 357 19.29 -5.03 5.38
N ALA A 358 19.95 -5.99 4.74
CA ALA A 358 19.50 -7.39 4.75
C ALA A 358 19.43 -7.95 6.16
N LYS A 359 20.39 -7.59 7.03
CA LYS A 359 20.41 -7.99 8.43
C LYS A 359 19.17 -7.52 9.19
N THR A 360 18.72 -6.28 8.97
CA THR A 360 17.49 -5.75 9.56
C THR A 360 16.28 -6.62 9.20
N PHE A 361 16.12 -6.98 7.93
CA PHE A 361 15.01 -7.83 7.49
C PHE A 361 15.11 -9.25 8.05
N VAL A 362 16.28 -9.86 8.05
CA VAL A 362 16.48 -11.22 8.61
C VAL A 362 16.19 -11.24 10.11
N GLN A 363 16.61 -10.25 10.86
CA GLN A 363 16.26 -10.14 12.29
C GLN A 363 14.77 -10.00 12.53
N LEU A 364 14.10 -9.10 11.78
CA LEU A 364 12.65 -8.94 11.84
C LEU A 364 11.93 -10.26 11.53
N LEU A 365 12.28 -10.91 10.43
CA LEU A 365 11.68 -12.18 10.01
C LEU A 365 11.91 -13.29 11.05
N THR A 366 13.09 -13.35 11.66
CA THR A 366 13.38 -14.29 12.74
C THR A 366 12.46 -14.06 13.95
N ILE A 367 12.21 -12.81 14.34
CA ILE A 367 11.27 -12.47 15.40
C ILE A 367 9.84 -12.88 15.03
N MET A 368 9.42 -12.56 13.81
CA MET A 368 8.05 -12.87 13.35
C MET A 368 7.78 -14.37 13.23
N SER A 369 8.80 -15.19 12.95
CA SER A 369 8.68 -16.66 12.90
C SER A 369 8.38 -17.31 14.24
N SER A 370 8.70 -16.64 15.35
CA SER A 370 8.42 -17.08 16.72
C SER A 370 7.31 -16.27 17.41
N SER A 371 6.66 -15.37 16.70
CA SER A 371 5.58 -14.55 17.23
C SER A 371 4.32 -15.38 17.52
N PRO A 372 3.52 -15.02 18.53
CA PRO A 372 2.17 -15.55 18.71
C PRO A 372 1.25 -15.32 17.48
N ASN A 373 1.59 -14.33 16.66
CA ASN A 373 0.85 -14.00 15.43
C ASN A 373 1.44 -14.64 14.16
N LYS A 374 2.35 -15.62 14.31
CA LYS A 374 3.08 -16.29 13.21
C LYS A 374 2.16 -16.76 12.08
N ASP A 375 1.02 -17.37 12.42
CA ASP A 375 0.13 -17.94 11.40
C ASP A 375 -0.48 -16.85 10.52
N ALA A 376 -0.95 -15.75 11.11
CA ALA A 376 -1.45 -14.60 10.36
C ALA A 376 -0.35 -13.92 9.54
N TRP A 377 0.88 -13.86 10.09
CA TRP A 377 2.04 -13.37 9.39
C TRP A 377 2.37 -14.18 8.14
N MET A 378 2.55 -15.50 8.29
CA MET A 378 2.88 -16.40 7.18
C MET A 378 1.78 -16.39 6.11
N ALA A 379 0.50 -16.41 6.52
CA ALA A 379 -0.65 -16.34 5.61
C ALA A 379 -0.74 -15.03 4.82
N SER A 380 -0.06 -13.97 5.27
CA SER A 380 -0.01 -12.68 4.58
C SER A 380 1.04 -12.61 3.46
N LEU A 381 2.01 -13.54 3.43
CA LEU A 381 3.11 -13.50 2.46
C LEU A 381 2.74 -14.20 1.15
N PRO A 382 3.12 -13.65 0.00
CA PRO A 382 2.97 -14.36 -1.28
C PRO A 382 3.91 -15.54 -1.38
N VAL A 383 3.51 -16.54 -2.16
CA VAL A 383 4.17 -17.84 -2.32
C VAL A 383 4.76 -17.98 -3.74
N SER A 384 6.00 -18.45 -3.82
CA SER A 384 6.71 -18.65 -5.09
C SER A 384 5.95 -19.53 -6.07
N GLY A 385 5.89 -19.11 -7.33
CA GLY A 385 5.21 -19.81 -8.42
C GLY A 385 3.68 -19.81 -8.31
N GLN A 386 3.07 -19.32 -7.21
CA GLN A 386 1.65 -19.50 -6.93
C GLN A 386 0.88 -18.19 -6.79
N THR A 387 1.28 -17.29 -5.90
CA THR A 387 0.44 -16.14 -5.53
C THR A 387 1.14 -14.79 -5.69
N GLY A 388 0.32 -13.75 -5.91
CA GLY A 388 0.71 -12.35 -5.86
C GLY A 388 1.95 -12.00 -6.67
N THR A 389 2.80 -11.21 -6.06
CA THR A 389 4.03 -10.70 -6.72
C THR A 389 5.13 -11.77 -6.89
N LEU A 390 4.95 -12.96 -6.31
CA LEU A 390 5.87 -14.10 -6.46
C LEU A 390 5.38 -15.15 -7.48
N LYS A 391 4.27 -14.92 -8.17
CA LYS A 391 3.69 -15.87 -9.12
C LYS A 391 4.66 -16.33 -10.22
N SER A 392 5.64 -15.51 -10.59
CA SER A 392 6.66 -15.87 -11.58
C SER A 392 8.01 -16.27 -10.97
N LEU A 393 8.19 -16.13 -9.65
CA LEU A 393 9.45 -16.49 -8.98
C LEU A 393 9.52 -18.01 -8.82
N CYS A 394 10.57 -18.63 -9.31
CA CYS A 394 10.81 -20.08 -9.19
C CYS A 394 9.63 -20.97 -9.65
N ALA A 395 8.73 -20.46 -10.50
CA ALA A 395 7.66 -21.27 -11.09
C ALA A 395 8.24 -22.43 -11.88
N LYS A 396 7.65 -23.62 -11.74
CA LYS A 396 8.09 -24.88 -12.37
C LYS A 396 9.51 -25.32 -12.00
N THR A 397 9.97 -24.96 -10.81
CA THR A 397 11.23 -25.41 -10.22
C THR A 397 10.99 -26.09 -8.88
N GLU A 398 12.02 -26.69 -8.29
CA GLU A 398 11.96 -27.32 -6.96
C GLU A 398 11.65 -26.36 -5.81
N LEU A 399 11.76 -25.04 -6.04
CA LEU A 399 11.37 -23.98 -5.10
C LEU A 399 9.95 -23.46 -5.32
N GLU A 400 9.17 -24.00 -6.24
CA GLU A 400 7.76 -23.65 -6.37
C GLU A 400 7.01 -24.05 -5.09
N GLY A 401 6.25 -23.11 -4.53
CA GLY A 401 5.49 -23.31 -3.30
C GLY A 401 6.30 -23.30 -2.00
N ARG A 402 7.64 -23.13 -2.07
CA ARG A 402 8.53 -23.21 -0.90
C ARG A 402 9.06 -21.87 -0.41
N ILE A 403 8.91 -20.79 -1.19
CA ILE A 403 9.36 -19.45 -0.78
C ILE A 403 8.14 -18.63 -0.40
N HIS A 404 8.13 -18.15 0.85
CA HIS A 404 7.16 -17.23 1.42
C HIS A 404 7.84 -15.87 1.64
N ALA A 405 7.70 -14.91 0.72
CA ALA A 405 8.53 -13.72 0.76
C ALA A 405 7.85 -12.48 0.19
N LYS A 406 8.25 -11.31 0.65
CA LYS A 406 7.88 -10.04 0.04
C LYS A 406 8.88 -9.65 -1.04
N SER A 407 8.38 -9.20 -2.18
CA SER A 407 9.19 -8.61 -3.25
C SER A 407 9.22 -7.09 -3.19
N GLY A 408 10.31 -6.49 -3.67
CA GLY A 408 10.45 -5.06 -3.92
C GLY A 408 10.94 -4.81 -5.34
N THR A 409 10.38 -3.80 -6.01
CA THR A 409 10.75 -3.48 -7.39
C THR A 409 10.57 -1.98 -7.64
N ILE A 410 11.64 -1.33 -8.03
CA ILE A 410 11.68 0.00 -8.64
C ILE A 410 12.71 -0.04 -9.78
N ALA A 411 12.93 1.05 -10.51
CA ALA A 411 13.91 1.10 -11.58
C ALA A 411 15.30 0.66 -11.08
N GLY A 412 15.92 -0.31 -11.77
CA GLY A 412 17.25 -0.85 -11.41
C GLY A 412 17.29 -1.65 -10.09
N THR A 413 16.15 -1.96 -9.49
CA THR A 413 16.08 -2.62 -8.18
C THR A 413 15.17 -3.84 -8.22
N LYS A 414 15.66 -4.95 -7.63
CA LYS A 414 14.86 -6.14 -7.38
C LYS A 414 15.28 -6.78 -6.07
N ASN A 415 14.36 -6.82 -5.12
CA ASN A 415 14.59 -7.24 -3.75
C ASN A 415 13.60 -8.33 -3.35
N PHE A 416 14.04 -9.24 -2.47
CA PHE A 416 13.21 -10.25 -1.83
C PHE A 416 13.67 -10.44 -0.39
N ALA A 417 12.72 -10.59 0.55
CA ALA A 417 13.00 -11.05 1.91
C ALA A 417 11.85 -11.91 2.42
N GLY A 418 12.16 -12.98 3.15
CA GLY A 418 11.19 -13.95 3.63
C GLY A 418 11.82 -15.26 4.07
N TYR A 419 11.10 -16.35 3.82
CA TYR A 419 11.45 -17.71 4.26
C TYR A 419 11.53 -18.67 3.08
N ILE A 420 12.35 -19.71 3.21
CA ILE A 420 12.45 -20.83 2.26
C ILE A 420 12.27 -22.12 3.04
N ASP A 421 11.28 -22.92 2.71
CA ASP A 421 11.08 -24.26 3.26
C ASP A 421 11.94 -25.24 2.48
N MET A 422 12.98 -25.76 3.13
CA MET A 422 13.95 -26.66 2.54
C MET A 422 13.40 -28.09 2.43
N PRO A 423 13.85 -28.89 1.41
CA PRO A 423 13.42 -30.29 1.28
C PRO A 423 13.76 -31.18 2.47
N ASN A 424 14.82 -30.86 3.21
CA ASN A 424 15.26 -31.57 4.41
C ASN A 424 14.47 -31.24 5.69
N GLY A 425 13.45 -30.35 5.59
CA GLY A 425 12.60 -29.92 6.71
C GLY A 425 13.13 -28.71 7.48
N GLU A 426 14.26 -28.15 7.10
CA GLU A 426 14.74 -26.88 7.62
C GLU A 426 13.96 -25.72 7.02
N THR A 427 13.97 -24.57 7.71
CA THR A 427 13.50 -23.31 7.15
C THR A 427 14.66 -22.33 7.15
N TRP A 428 14.92 -21.73 6.02
CA TRP A 428 15.88 -20.63 5.91
C TRP A 428 15.16 -19.29 5.91
N VAL A 429 15.75 -18.31 6.56
CA VAL A 429 15.34 -16.91 6.54
C VAL A 429 16.31 -16.11 5.69
N PHE A 430 15.81 -15.26 4.79
CA PHE A 430 16.68 -14.56 3.86
C PHE A 430 16.24 -13.14 3.55
N ALA A 431 17.21 -12.31 3.15
CA ALA A 431 17.00 -11.05 2.47
C ALA A 431 18.06 -10.88 1.37
N ILE A 432 17.62 -10.64 0.15
CA ILE A 432 18.45 -10.38 -1.03
C ILE A 432 18.00 -9.03 -1.58
N LEU A 433 18.85 -8.01 -1.39
CA LEU A 433 18.60 -6.64 -1.80
C LEU A 433 19.59 -6.25 -2.88
N ILE A 434 19.12 -6.07 -4.12
CA ILE A 434 19.94 -5.72 -5.30
C ILE A 434 19.42 -4.41 -5.89
N ASN A 435 20.27 -3.39 -5.89
CA ASN A 435 19.94 -2.03 -6.29
C ASN A 435 20.95 -1.49 -7.30
N SER A 436 20.53 -0.52 -8.10
CA SER A 436 21.37 0.11 -9.14
C SER A 436 21.94 -0.91 -10.14
N ALA A 437 21.23 -2.01 -10.37
CA ALA A 437 21.58 -2.98 -11.38
C ALA A 437 21.10 -2.52 -12.77
N PRO A 438 21.92 -2.70 -13.82
CA PRO A 438 21.49 -2.37 -15.17
C PRO A 438 20.40 -3.32 -15.68
N GLY A 439 19.52 -2.81 -16.53
CA GLY A 439 18.52 -3.63 -17.20
C GLY A 439 17.17 -3.71 -16.49
N LYS A 440 16.33 -4.62 -16.98
CA LYS A 440 14.96 -4.77 -16.51
C LYS A 440 14.91 -5.60 -15.22
N ALA A 441 14.04 -5.25 -14.29
CA ALA A 441 13.83 -5.98 -13.03
C ALA A 441 13.58 -7.49 -13.22
N ARG A 442 12.95 -7.89 -14.33
CA ARG A 442 12.75 -9.31 -14.68
C ARG A 442 14.08 -10.06 -14.87
N ASN A 443 15.09 -9.43 -15.47
CA ASN A 443 16.38 -10.06 -15.70
C ASN A 443 17.13 -10.24 -14.36
N ILE A 444 17.06 -9.22 -13.48
CA ILE A 444 17.64 -9.30 -12.13
C ILE A 444 16.95 -10.42 -11.34
N GLN A 445 15.62 -10.55 -11.45
CA GLN A 445 14.86 -11.65 -10.82
C GLN A 445 15.35 -13.03 -11.28
N THR A 446 15.67 -13.19 -12.59
CA THR A 446 16.22 -14.45 -13.11
C THR A 446 17.56 -14.79 -12.47
N VAL A 447 18.43 -13.81 -12.26
CA VAL A 447 19.73 -14.01 -11.57
C VAL A 447 19.51 -14.41 -10.11
N ILE A 448 18.60 -13.75 -9.39
CA ILE A 448 18.25 -14.12 -8.00
C ILE A 448 17.68 -15.55 -7.94
N GLN A 449 16.83 -15.92 -8.89
CA GLN A 449 16.29 -17.27 -8.97
C GLN A 449 17.38 -18.33 -9.19
N GLN A 450 18.34 -18.07 -10.07
CA GLN A 450 19.49 -18.97 -10.29
C GLN A 450 20.35 -19.10 -9.03
N TYR A 451 20.58 -18.00 -8.33
CA TYR A 451 21.29 -17.98 -7.04
C TYR A 451 20.57 -18.85 -6.00
N LEU A 452 19.26 -18.66 -5.80
CA LEU A 452 18.48 -19.45 -4.83
C LEU A 452 18.46 -20.94 -5.17
N LEU A 453 18.31 -21.30 -6.46
CA LEU A 453 18.36 -22.68 -6.92
C LEU A 453 19.77 -23.31 -6.75
N GLY A 454 20.80 -22.51 -6.84
CA GLY A 454 22.18 -22.94 -6.56
C GLY A 454 22.37 -23.28 -5.10
N LEU A 455 21.96 -22.39 -4.19
CA LEU A 455 22.12 -22.60 -2.74
C LEU A 455 21.47 -23.88 -2.23
N ILE A 456 20.28 -24.27 -2.73
CA ILE A 456 19.60 -25.49 -2.26
C ILE A 456 20.23 -26.79 -2.81
N LYS A 457 21.01 -26.72 -3.88
CA LYS A 457 21.70 -27.92 -4.42
C LYS A 457 22.98 -28.25 -3.69
N GLU A 458 23.54 -27.31 -2.95
CA GLU A 458 24.79 -27.46 -2.20
C GLU A 458 24.57 -27.91 -0.76
N ASN A 459 23.37 -27.73 -0.23
CA ASN A 459 22.94 -28.05 1.13
C ASN A 459 21.81 -29.07 1.13
#